data_75f5c71539a6fe5e30c2d524a01be182
#
_entry.id   75f5c71539a6fe5e30c2d524a01be182
#
_cell.length_a   1.000
_cell.length_b   1.000
_cell.length_c   1.000
_cell.angle_alpha   90.00
_cell.angle_beta   90.00
_cell.angle_gamma   90.00
#
_symmetry.space_group_name_H-M   'P 1'
#
loop_
_entity.id
_entity.type
_entity.pdbx_description
1 polymer ?
#
loop_
_entity_poly.entity_id
_entity_poly.type
_entity_poly.pdbx_seq_one_letter_code
_entity_poly.pdbx_strand_id
1 'polypeptide(L)'
;KFDLFTVFIPVYVFLAIPVVSAFGNDPQRFLERTAKIQWGIMVCVYGMSHAPALLLLDLPKYEGRGAFLVLYLVLVVAIAQIAQEVASRRLRRRPAARAISRSFSWRAWGLGALVAGVVGASLYWATPFKPIPALLMGFVAGGSGTLGEFVMKALKRDAGVRSWGGKASVT
;
A
#
# COMPACT_ATOMS: atom_id res chain seq x y z
N LYS A 1 -16.18 -4.55 -18.35
CA LYS A 1 -16.41 -5.33 -17.09
C LYS A 1 -15.56 -4.82 -15.94
N PHE A 2 -14.31 -4.38 -16.20
CA PHE A 2 -13.42 -3.85 -15.13
C PHE A 2 -13.91 -2.49 -14.61
N ASP A 3 -14.45 -1.65 -15.49
CA ASP A 3 -15.00 -0.33 -15.14
C ASP A 3 -16.14 -0.44 -14.12
N LEU A 4 -17.01 -1.44 -14.28
CA LEU A 4 -18.09 -1.71 -13.31
C LEU A 4 -17.51 -2.05 -11.92
N PHE A 5 -16.46 -2.89 -11.87
CA PHE A 5 -15.80 -3.28 -10.62
C PHE A 5 -15.16 -2.08 -9.93
N THR A 6 -14.52 -1.19 -10.69
CA THR A 6 -13.85 0.01 -10.19
C THR A 6 -14.82 0.98 -9.50
N VAL A 7 -16.09 1.04 -9.97
CA VAL A 7 -17.14 1.89 -9.37
C VAL A 7 -17.95 1.12 -8.33
N PHE A 8 -18.22 -0.16 -8.56
CA PHE A 8 -19.12 -0.96 -7.73
C PHE A 8 -18.63 -1.09 -6.28
N ILE A 9 -17.35 -1.41 -6.06
CA ILE A 9 -16.83 -1.60 -4.71
C ILE A 9 -16.78 -0.28 -3.92
N PRO A 10 -16.15 0.81 -4.40
CA PRO A 10 -16.06 2.03 -3.61
C PRO A 10 -17.40 2.74 -3.38
N VAL A 11 -18.39 2.54 -4.24
CA VAL A 11 -19.68 3.21 -4.10
C VAL A 11 -20.72 2.29 -3.46
N TYR A 12 -21.05 1.17 -4.11
CA TYR A 12 -22.16 0.33 -3.66
C TYR A 12 -21.82 -0.52 -2.44
N VAL A 13 -20.66 -1.16 -2.43
CA VAL A 13 -20.24 -1.98 -1.28
C VAL A 13 -19.98 -1.09 -0.07
N PHE A 14 -19.37 0.07 -0.27
CA PHE A 14 -19.13 1.03 0.79
C PHE A 14 -20.43 1.53 1.46
N LEU A 15 -21.48 1.79 0.68
CA LEU A 15 -22.79 2.19 1.21
C LEU A 15 -23.57 1.02 1.80
N ALA A 16 -23.46 -0.18 1.23
CA ALA A 16 -24.20 -1.36 1.68
C ALA A 16 -23.72 -1.85 3.06
N ILE A 17 -22.43 -1.75 3.39
CA ILE A 17 -21.86 -2.24 4.64
C ILE A 17 -22.51 -1.60 5.87
N PRO A 18 -22.67 -0.26 5.98
CA PRO A 18 -23.37 0.36 7.10
C PRO A 18 -24.83 -0.11 7.22
N VAL A 19 -25.51 -0.24 6.08
CA VAL A 19 -26.92 -0.67 6.06
C VAL A 19 -27.05 -2.10 6.59
N VAL A 20 -26.25 -3.04 6.06
CA VAL A 20 -26.24 -4.43 6.52
C VAL A 20 -25.83 -4.53 7.99
N SER A 21 -24.83 -3.75 8.39
CA SER A 21 -24.37 -3.71 9.77
C SER A 21 -25.44 -3.17 10.74
N ALA A 22 -26.30 -2.25 10.29
CA ALA A 22 -27.41 -1.72 11.07
C ALA A 22 -28.51 -2.76 11.36
N PHE A 23 -28.74 -3.69 10.42
CA PHE A 23 -29.67 -4.80 10.64
C PHE A 23 -29.23 -5.78 11.74
N GLY A 24 -27.95 -5.75 12.13
CA GLY A 24 -27.43 -6.55 13.24
C GLY A 24 -27.95 -6.12 14.63
N ASN A 25 -28.72 -5.04 14.70
CA ASN A 25 -29.41 -4.51 15.92
C ASN A 25 -28.50 -4.34 17.15
N ASP A 26 -27.19 -4.13 16.91
CA ASP A 26 -26.19 -3.84 17.95
C ASP A 26 -25.60 -2.44 17.75
N PRO A 27 -26.07 -1.44 18.53
CA PRO A 27 -25.59 -0.07 18.39
C PRO A 27 -24.20 0.15 19.01
N GLN A 28 -23.71 -0.81 19.82
CA GLN A 28 -22.42 -0.63 20.50
C GLN A 28 -21.27 -0.70 19.49
N ARG A 29 -20.46 0.34 19.49
CA ARG A 29 -19.30 0.48 18.58
C ARG A 29 -19.66 0.28 17.11
N PHE A 30 -20.87 0.60 16.70
CA PHE A 30 -21.36 0.45 15.33
C PHE A 30 -20.41 1.12 14.31
N LEU A 31 -20.06 2.38 14.56
CA LEU A 31 -19.17 3.13 13.64
C LEU A 31 -17.77 2.52 13.55
N GLU A 32 -17.20 2.13 14.69
CA GLU A 32 -15.87 1.50 14.73
C GLU A 32 -15.85 0.17 13.96
N ARG A 33 -16.86 -0.68 14.18
CA ARG A 33 -17.00 -1.97 13.49
C ARG A 33 -17.18 -1.78 11.99
N THR A 34 -18.09 -0.91 11.59
CA THR A 34 -18.38 -0.61 10.19
C THR A 34 -17.15 -0.02 9.48
N ALA A 35 -16.47 0.93 10.10
CA ALA A 35 -15.26 1.53 9.57
C ALA A 35 -14.13 0.50 9.39
N LYS A 36 -13.93 -0.41 10.34
CA LYS A 36 -12.93 -1.49 10.23
C LYS A 36 -13.21 -2.42 9.04
N ILE A 37 -14.47 -2.79 8.83
CA ILE A 37 -14.88 -3.64 7.71
C ILE A 37 -14.69 -2.90 6.38
N GLN A 38 -15.15 -1.66 6.29
CA GLN A 38 -15.01 -0.83 5.08
C GLN A 38 -13.54 -0.65 4.71
N TRP A 39 -12.71 -0.29 5.70
CA TRP A 39 -11.28 -0.11 5.48
C TRP A 39 -10.61 -1.42 5.02
N GLY A 40 -10.94 -2.54 5.65
CA GLY A 40 -10.43 -3.86 5.26
C GLY A 40 -10.79 -4.22 3.82
N ILE A 41 -12.03 -4.02 3.39
CA ILE A 41 -12.47 -4.28 2.03
C ILE A 41 -11.76 -3.36 1.03
N MET A 42 -11.65 -2.06 1.34
CA MET A 42 -10.98 -1.10 0.46
C MET A 42 -9.49 -1.44 0.27
N VAL A 43 -8.80 -1.87 1.31
CA VAL A 43 -7.37 -2.21 1.22
C VAL A 43 -7.16 -3.62 0.65
N CYS A 44 -7.84 -4.64 1.23
CA CYS A 44 -7.55 -6.04 0.90
C CYS A 44 -8.22 -6.50 -0.41
N VAL A 45 -9.42 -6.02 -0.72
CA VAL A 45 -10.12 -6.44 -1.93
C VAL A 45 -9.87 -5.45 -3.05
N TYR A 46 -10.26 -4.21 -2.86
CA TYR A 46 -10.17 -3.19 -3.92
C TYR A 46 -8.72 -2.81 -4.23
N GLY A 47 -7.92 -2.45 -3.23
CA GLY A 47 -6.53 -2.05 -3.41
C GLY A 47 -5.67 -3.15 -4.02
N MET A 48 -5.72 -4.36 -3.46
CA MET A 48 -4.91 -5.49 -3.95
C MET A 48 -5.33 -5.97 -5.34
N SER A 49 -6.59 -5.82 -5.74
CA SER A 49 -7.07 -6.22 -7.08
C SER A 49 -6.46 -5.39 -8.21
N HIS A 50 -5.97 -4.19 -7.93
CA HIS A 50 -5.34 -3.33 -8.92
C HIS A 50 -3.95 -3.83 -9.35
N ALA A 51 -3.24 -4.57 -8.50
CA ALA A 51 -1.95 -5.15 -8.88
C ALA A 51 -2.08 -6.22 -9.99
N PRO A 52 -2.97 -7.24 -9.88
CA PRO A 52 -3.26 -8.14 -11.01
C PRO A 52 -3.87 -7.43 -12.22
N ALA A 53 -4.62 -6.35 -12.02
CA ALA A 53 -5.20 -5.58 -13.12
C ALA A 53 -4.14 -4.99 -14.07
N LEU A 54 -2.93 -4.75 -13.59
CA LEU A 54 -1.80 -4.35 -14.44
C LEU A 54 -1.46 -5.39 -15.52
N LEU A 55 -1.75 -6.67 -15.27
CA LEU A 55 -1.54 -7.74 -16.26
C LEU A 55 -2.50 -7.63 -17.45
N LEU A 56 -3.68 -7.05 -17.21
CA LEU A 56 -4.76 -6.88 -18.19
C LEU A 56 -4.72 -5.53 -18.89
N LEU A 57 -3.69 -4.72 -18.61
CA LEU A 57 -3.57 -3.39 -19.15
C LEU A 57 -2.99 -3.45 -20.57
N ASP A 58 -3.83 -3.22 -21.56
CA ASP A 58 -3.44 -3.12 -22.97
C ASP A 58 -2.98 -1.70 -23.28
N LEU A 59 -1.66 -1.52 -23.31
CA LEU A 59 -1.06 -0.25 -23.68
C LEU A 59 -0.54 -0.32 -25.13
N PRO A 60 -0.78 0.71 -25.97
CA PRO A 60 -0.24 0.76 -27.31
C PRO A 60 1.27 0.53 -27.33
N LYS A 61 1.75 -0.37 -28.18
CA LYS A 61 3.16 -0.79 -28.29
C LYS A 61 3.72 -1.58 -27.10
N TYR A 62 2.89 -2.00 -26.13
CA TYR A 62 3.31 -2.74 -24.95
C TYR A 62 2.44 -3.98 -24.66
N GLU A 63 1.80 -4.50 -25.72
CA GLU A 63 0.91 -5.66 -25.62
C GLU A 63 1.61 -6.90 -25.09
N GLY A 64 0.94 -7.63 -24.20
CA GLY A 64 1.45 -8.86 -23.61
C GLY A 64 2.58 -8.71 -22.59
N ARG A 65 3.01 -7.49 -22.27
CA ARG A 65 4.10 -7.22 -21.32
C ARG A 65 3.64 -6.73 -19.94
N GLY A 66 2.37 -6.91 -19.59
CA GLY A 66 1.82 -6.50 -18.30
C GLY A 66 2.57 -7.09 -17.09
N ALA A 67 3.15 -8.29 -17.25
CA ALA A 67 3.96 -8.91 -16.21
C ALA A 67 5.19 -8.06 -15.81
N PHE A 68 5.80 -7.34 -16.75
CA PHE A 68 6.92 -6.44 -16.45
C PHE A 68 6.47 -5.23 -15.61
N LEU A 69 5.23 -4.76 -15.77
CA LEU A 69 4.69 -3.68 -14.94
C LEU A 69 4.47 -4.14 -13.50
N VAL A 70 3.99 -5.37 -13.31
CA VAL A 70 3.85 -5.96 -11.95
C VAL A 70 5.21 -6.17 -11.34
N LEU A 71 6.18 -6.72 -12.08
CA LEU A 71 7.55 -6.90 -11.62
C LEU A 71 8.18 -5.54 -11.25
N TYR A 72 8.01 -4.52 -12.09
CA TYR A 72 8.46 -3.16 -11.83
C TYR A 72 7.88 -2.63 -10.52
N LEU A 73 6.55 -2.75 -10.32
CA LEU A 73 5.88 -2.30 -9.10
C LEU A 73 6.46 -2.98 -7.85
N VAL A 74 6.57 -4.31 -7.89
CA VAL A 74 7.09 -5.10 -6.75
C VAL A 74 8.53 -4.73 -6.45
N LEU A 75 9.40 -4.66 -7.45
CA LEU A 75 10.82 -4.31 -7.28
C LEU A 75 11.00 -2.90 -6.71
N VAL A 76 10.31 -1.92 -7.29
CA VAL A 76 10.42 -0.52 -6.86
C VAL A 76 9.95 -0.35 -5.42
N VAL A 77 8.81 -0.96 -5.03
CA VAL A 77 8.31 -0.90 -3.66
C VAL A 77 9.22 -1.64 -2.69
N ALA A 78 9.72 -2.83 -3.04
CA ALA A 78 10.63 -3.59 -2.19
C ALA A 78 11.94 -2.82 -1.94
N ILE A 79 12.52 -2.23 -2.98
CA ILE A 79 13.74 -1.42 -2.86
C ILE A 79 13.49 -0.15 -2.03
N ALA A 80 12.34 0.49 -2.20
CA ALA A 80 11.94 1.63 -1.38
C ALA A 80 11.90 1.28 0.11
N GLN A 81 11.31 0.14 0.47
CA GLN A 81 11.23 -0.34 1.85
C GLN A 81 12.62 -0.64 2.43
N ILE A 82 13.46 -1.33 1.69
CA ILE A 82 14.84 -1.62 2.10
C ILE A 82 15.63 -0.32 2.29
N ALA A 83 15.56 0.58 1.31
CA ALA A 83 16.28 1.86 1.37
C ALA A 83 15.81 2.73 2.54
N GLN A 84 14.50 2.78 2.79
CA GLN A 84 13.94 3.49 3.95
C GLN A 84 14.40 2.87 5.27
N GLU A 85 14.39 1.55 5.38
CA GLU A 85 14.83 0.87 6.62
C GLU A 85 16.32 1.12 6.88
N VAL A 86 17.17 1.01 5.86
CA VAL A 86 18.60 1.33 5.97
C VAL A 86 18.81 2.81 6.33
N ALA A 87 18.08 3.71 5.68
CA ALA A 87 18.15 5.14 5.97
C ALA A 87 17.70 5.45 7.41
N SER A 88 16.66 4.79 7.89
CA SER A 88 16.15 4.98 9.25
C SER A 88 17.15 4.56 10.33
N ARG A 89 17.92 3.51 10.04
CA ARG A 89 19.00 3.03 10.96
C ARG A 89 20.20 3.97 10.97
N ARG A 90 20.56 4.54 9.81
CA ARG A 90 21.74 5.41 9.69
C ARG A 90 21.48 6.86 10.09
N LEU A 91 20.30 7.37 9.76
CA LEU A 91 19.93 8.76 10.02
C LEU A 91 19.37 8.97 11.44
N ARG A 92 19.95 8.45 12.47
CA ARG A 92 19.62 8.59 13.91
C ARG A 92 18.84 9.88 14.29
N ARG A 93 17.62 10.13 13.75
CA ARG A 93 16.83 11.33 14.03
C ARG A 93 15.47 11.01 14.61
N ARG A 94 14.81 12.03 15.16
CA ARG A 94 13.54 11.91 15.87
C ARG A 94 12.50 11.24 14.97
N PRO A 95 11.91 10.12 15.37
CA PRO A 95 10.84 9.46 14.62
C PRO A 95 9.63 10.40 14.53
N ALA A 96 8.96 10.40 13.36
CA ALA A 96 7.80 11.25 13.11
C ALA A 96 6.60 10.87 14.00
N ALA A 97 6.46 9.59 14.33
CA ALA A 97 5.38 9.09 15.17
C ALA A 97 5.90 7.95 16.06
N ARG A 98 6.51 8.30 17.20
CA ARG A 98 7.14 7.35 18.13
C ARG A 98 6.18 6.28 18.67
N ALA A 99 4.92 6.64 18.86
CA ALA A 99 3.89 5.73 19.35
C ALA A 99 3.57 4.62 18.34
N ILE A 100 3.68 4.90 17.05
CA ILE A 100 3.36 3.97 15.95
C ILE A 100 4.60 3.23 15.48
N SER A 101 5.65 3.99 15.11
CA SER A 101 6.90 3.43 14.59
C SER A 101 8.10 4.21 15.11
N ARG A 102 9.10 3.48 15.65
CA ARG A 102 10.37 4.08 16.09
C ARG A 102 11.34 4.31 14.94
N SER A 103 11.13 3.65 13.81
CA SER A 103 12.00 3.71 12.62
C SER A 103 11.51 4.68 11.55
N PHE A 104 10.23 5.12 11.59
CA PHE A 104 9.69 6.01 10.57
C PHE A 104 10.13 7.46 10.81
N SER A 105 10.79 8.06 9.82
CA SER A 105 11.09 9.48 9.77
C SER A 105 10.85 10.00 8.35
N TRP A 106 10.37 11.24 8.22
CA TRP A 106 10.11 11.85 6.92
C TRP A 106 11.32 11.89 6.00
N ARG A 107 12.52 12.02 6.57
CA ARG A 107 13.78 12.01 5.80
C ARG A 107 14.12 10.62 5.28
N ALA A 108 13.94 9.57 6.10
CA ALA A 108 14.15 8.20 5.66
C ALA A 108 13.11 7.81 4.61
N TRP A 109 11.86 8.25 4.77
CA TRP A 109 10.81 8.07 3.78
C TRP A 109 11.17 8.74 2.45
N GLY A 110 11.58 10.01 2.48
CA GLY A 110 11.96 10.75 1.28
C GLY A 110 13.14 10.11 0.55
N LEU A 111 14.16 9.64 1.30
CA LEU A 111 15.29 8.91 0.70
C LEU A 111 14.84 7.58 0.08
N GLY A 112 13.99 6.82 0.76
CA GLY A 112 13.44 5.58 0.21
C GLY A 112 12.67 5.82 -1.08
N ALA A 113 11.81 6.84 -1.11
CA ALA A 113 11.05 7.22 -2.30
C ALA A 113 11.96 7.72 -3.45
N LEU A 114 13.01 8.49 -3.14
CA LEU A 114 13.99 8.95 -4.13
C LEU A 114 14.77 7.77 -4.73
N VAL A 115 15.25 6.85 -3.90
CA VAL A 115 15.95 5.65 -4.38
C VAL A 115 15.02 4.82 -5.28
N ALA A 116 13.75 4.67 -4.87
CA ALA A 116 12.73 3.99 -5.69
C ALA A 116 12.52 4.70 -7.04
N GLY A 117 12.50 6.03 -7.06
CA GLY A 117 12.41 6.81 -8.29
C GLY A 117 13.60 6.56 -9.22
N VAL A 118 14.83 6.60 -8.68
CA VAL A 118 16.06 6.36 -9.45
C VAL A 118 16.08 4.93 -10.01
N VAL A 119 15.73 3.94 -9.20
CA VAL A 119 15.62 2.54 -9.66
C VAL A 119 14.50 2.42 -10.71
N GLY A 120 13.37 3.06 -10.51
CA GLY A 120 12.30 3.11 -11.50
C GLY A 120 12.76 3.72 -12.83
N ALA A 121 13.53 4.79 -12.77
CA ALA A 121 14.14 5.38 -13.97
C ALA A 121 15.16 4.47 -14.64
N SER A 122 15.94 3.70 -13.90
CA SER A 122 16.90 2.74 -14.47
C SER A 122 16.21 1.56 -15.18
N LEU A 123 15.00 1.21 -14.76
CA LEU A 123 14.17 0.16 -15.34
C LEU A 123 13.22 0.66 -16.44
N TYR A 124 13.46 1.86 -17.01
CA TYR A 124 12.59 2.44 -18.05
C TYR A 124 12.40 1.52 -19.25
N TRP A 125 13.39 0.72 -19.59
CA TRP A 125 13.35 -0.24 -20.71
C TRP A 125 12.32 -1.38 -20.48
N ALA A 126 12.01 -1.70 -19.22
CA ALA A 126 11.02 -2.71 -18.84
C ALA A 126 9.59 -2.14 -18.75
N THR A 127 9.41 -0.85 -18.93
CA THR A 127 8.13 -0.15 -18.84
C THR A 127 7.83 0.58 -20.17
N PRO A 128 6.56 0.91 -20.45
CA PRO A 128 6.20 1.71 -21.62
C PRO A 128 6.54 3.21 -21.44
N PHE A 129 7.14 3.58 -20.32
CA PHE A 129 7.34 4.97 -19.93
C PHE A 129 8.75 5.47 -20.34
N LYS A 130 8.85 6.76 -20.63
CA LYS A 130 10.13 7.45 -20.76
C LYS A 130 10.82 7.54 -19.38
N PRO A 131 12.15 7.79 -19.30
CA PRO A 131 12.88 7.81 -18.01
C PRO A 131 12.31 8.76 -16.96
N ILE A 132 11.84 9.95 -17.35
CA ILE A 132 11.27 10.94 -16.42
C ILE A 132 9.95 10.47 -15.85
N PRO A 133 8.92 10.07 -16.64
CA PRO A 133 7.72 9.43 -16.10
C PRO A 133 7.99 8.18 -15.26
N ALA A 134 8.94 7.33 -15.66
CA ALA A 134 9.33 6.14 -14.89
C ALA A 134 9.92 6.52 -13.51
N LEU A 135 10.71 7.59 -13.43
CA LEU A 135 11.20 8.15 -12.16
C LEU A 135 10.05 8.58 -11.26
N LEU A 136 9.10 9.36 -11.80
CA LEU A 136 7.95 9.84 -11.03
C LEU A 136 7.07 8.69 -10.55
N MET A 137 6.79 7.73 -11.41
CA MET A 137 6.01 6.53 -11.06
C MET A 137 6.73 5.70 -9.98
N GLY A 138 8.04 5.53 -10.10
CA GLY A 138 8.85 4.84 -9.08
C GLY A 138 8.83 5.58 -7.75
N PHE A 139 8.97 6.90 -7.77
CA PHE A 139 8.89 7.73 -6.56
C PHE A 139 7.51 7.61 -5.88
N VAL A 140 6.43 7.74 -6.64
CA VAL A 140 5.06 7.64 -6.10
C VAL A 140 4.77 6.23 -5.61
N ALA A 141 5.09 5.20 -6.38
CA ALA A 141 4.86 3.81 -5.98
C ALA A 141 5.67 3.42 -4.75
N GLY A 142 6.97 3.75 -4.71
CA GLY A 142 7.82 3.48 -3.56
C GLY A 142 7.41 4.27 -2.32
N GLY A 143 7.10 5.56 -2.48
CA GLY A 143 6.65 6.42 -1.39
C GLY A 143 5.31 5.97 -0.81
N SER A 144 4.33 5.66 -1.65
CA SER A 144 3.02 5.15 -1.20
C SER A 144 3.12 3.77 -0.55
N GLY A 145 3.93 2.86 -1.09
CA GLY A 145 4.15 1.54 -0.51
C GLY A 145 4.74 1.59 0.90
N THR A 146 5.71 2.47 1.13
CA THR A 146 6.31 2.67 2.46
C THR A 146 5.36 3.36 3.45
N LEU A 147 4.50 4.26 2.99
CA LEU A 147 3.41 4.80 3.80
C LEU A 147 2.37 3.73 4.15
N GLY A 148 2.05 2.84 3.22
CA GLY A 148 1.19 1.69 3.46
C GLY A 148 1.73 0.79 4.59
N GLU A 149 3.03 0.51 4.60
CA GLU A 149 3.67 -0.22 5.69
C GLU A 149 3.55 0.52 7.04
N PHE A 150 3.69 1.84 7.04
CA PHE A 150 3.51 2.65 8.23
C PHE A 150 2.07 2.57 8.78
N VAL A 151 1.05 2.60 7.90
CA VAL A 151 -0.36 2.41 8.27
C VAL A 151 -0.58 1.01 8.85
N MET A 152 0.01 -0.04 8.26
CA MET A 152 -0.07 -1.40 8.80
C MET A 152 0.59 -1.52 10.19
N LYS A 153 1.65 -0.77 10.46
CA LYS A 153 2.24 -0.70 11.80
C LYS A 153 1.30 -0.01 12.80
N ALA A 154 0.60 1.04 12.37
CA ALA A 154 -0.41 1.70 13.20
C ALA A 154 -1.56 0.74 13.55
N LEU A 155 -2.06 0.01 12.57
CA LEU A 155 -3.12 -0.98 12.75
C LEU A 155 -2.71 -2.10 13.72
N LYS A 156 -1.48 -2.60 13.60
CA LYS A 156 -0.93 -3.57 14.57
C LYS A 156 -0.96 -3.05 16.00
N ARG A 157 -0.60 -1.78 16.18
CA ARG A 157 -0.59 -1.14 17.50
C ARG A 157 -1.99 -0.99 18.07
N ASP A 158 -2.95 -0.60 17.24
CA ASP A 158 -4.36 -0.49 17.63
C ASP A 158 -4.94 -1.87 18.02
N ALA A 159 -4.61 -2.90 17.26
CA ALA A 159 -5.02 -4.28 17.55
C ALA A 159 -4.27 -4.95 18.73
N GLY A 160 -3.28 -4.29 19.34
CA GLY A 160 -2.49 -4.85 20.43
C GLY A 160 -1.56 -6.00 20.02
N VAL A 161 -1.41 -6.27 18.72
CA VAL A 161 -0.62 -7.39 18.20
C VAL A 161 0.83 -6.96 17.95
N ARG A 162 1.78 -7.68 18.53
CA ARG A 162 3.22 -7.38 18.35
C ARG A 162 3.79 -7.92 17.03
N SER A 163 3.31 -9.06 16.56
CA SER A 163 3.76 -9.69 15.32
C SER A 163 2.63 -10.47 14.64
N TRP A 164 2.63 -10.54 13.30
CA TRP A 164 1.77 -11.46 12.58
C TRP A 164 2.39 -12.85 12.62
N GLY A 165 1.69 -13.83 13.22
CA GLY A 165 2.15 -15.23 13.28
C GLY A 165 3.06 -15.57 14.46
N GLY A 166 3.24 -14.70 15.44
CA GLY A 166 3.77 -15.10 16.74
C GLY A 166 2.74 -15.96 17.48
N LYS A 167 3.14 -17.15 17.97
CA LYS A 167 2.34 -17.94 18.90
C LYS A 167 1.85 -17.00 20.00
N ALA A 168 0.53 -16.88 20.17
CA ALA A 168 -0.03 -16.25 21.35
C ALA A 168 0.56 -17.01 22.54
N SER A 169 1.43 -16.39 23.31
CA SER A 169 1.80 -16.94 24.62
C SER A 169 0.53 -16.81 25.45
N VAL A 170 -0.18 -17.90 25.56
CA VAL A 170 -1.20 -18.08 26.58
C VAL A 170 -0.45 -18.06 27.91
N THR A 171 -0.55 -16.97 28.62
CA THR A 171 -0.34 -16.88 30.05
C THR A 171 -1.52 -16.20 30.68
#